data_6689ef2f07b71b923c87995b906c410d
#
_entry.id   6689ef2f07b71b923c87995b906c410d
#
_cell.length_a   1.000
_cell.length_b   1.000
_cell.length_c   1.000
_cell.angle_alpha   90.00
_cell.angle_beta   90.00
_cell.angle_gamma   90.00
#
_symmetry.space_group_name_H-M   'P 1'
#
loop_
_entity.id
_entity.type
_entity.pdbx_description
1 polymer ?
#
loop_
_entity_poly.entity_id
_entity_poly.type
_entity_poly.pdbx_seq_one_letter_code
_entity_poly.pdbx_strand_id
1 'polypeptide(L)'
;MSLADRLNHIAPFRVMDILGRAKSLQASGADVIHMEVGEPDFPAPKQVLKAAEASLQKAQTHYTAAAGLPQLREAIAQYYADHFGLSISAKRIVITPGASGALQLILGVLVNPGDKVWVQDPGYPCNRHMITMFGGEAQVLPSDNALLNVDASAQAITQASLKAMLVATPANPTGQVLSAFELGSLITACRSANTLPIVDEIYQGLQYDSSATTALSFDHNDLFVINSFSKFFGMTGFRVGWLVAPEAYVEPIERLAQNLFLAPPTTAQYAALAALTDEVRPELLRRRDVLHERRDRLYAGLKNAGFALSESKPGGAFYIYAKLPEGLSDGISFAERALNKAHVAITPGADFGFNDTSDYIRFAYTTGIDRIDEAVGRLQVLLR
;
A
#
# COMPACT_ATOMS: atom_id res chain seq x y z
N MET A 1 20.65 -13.41 -27.16
CA MET A 1 19.45 -13.77 -26.36
C MET A 1 18.62 -12.52 -26.19
N SER A 2 17.33 -12.54 -26.49
CA SER A 2 16.42 -11.42 -26.27
C SER A 2 15.74 -11.57 -24.91
N LEU A 3 15.56 -10.46 -24.19
CA LEU A 3 14.71 -10.40 -23.00
C LEU A 3 13.22 -10.50 -23.42
N ALA A 4 12.34 -10.81 -22.45
CA ALA A 4 10.91 -10.76 -22.70
C ALA A 4 10.45 -9.31 -22.92
N ASP A 5 9.63 -9.06 -23.94
CA ASP A 5 9.20 -7.71 -24.37
C ASP A 5 8.54 -6.92 -23.25
N ARG A 6 7.83 -7.59 -22.32
CA ARG A 6 7.19 -6.96 -21.17
C ARG A 6 8.15 -6.16 -20.29
N LEU A 7 9.44 -6.50 -20.26
CA LEU A 7 10.45 -5.77 -19.46
C LEU A 7 10.72 -4.36 -19.97
N ASN A 8 10.41 -4.09 -21.25
CA ASN A 8 10.49 -2.73 -21.81
C ASN A 8 9.41 -1.79 -21.24
N HIS A 9 8.37 -2.35 -20.61
CA HIS A 9 7.23 -1.64 -20.04
C HIS A 9 7.20 -1.67 -18.50
N ILE A 10 8.22 -2.26 -17.87
CA ILE A 10 8.36 -2.32 -16.40
C ILE A 10 9.53 -1.44 -15.99
N ALA A 11 9.21 -0.25 -15.47
CA ALA A 11 10.24 0.67 -14.99
C ALA A 11 10.85 0.18 -13.67
N PRO A 12 12.14 0.50 -13.39
CA PRO A 12 12.71 0.30 -12.07
C PRO A 12 11.91 1.07 -11.00
N PHE A 13 11.82 0.50 -9.80
CA PHE A 13 11.20 1.18 -8.66
C PHE A 13 12.21 2.12 -8.01
N ARG A 14 12.12 3.41 -8.32
CA ARG A 14 13.12 4.45 -7.93
C ARG A 14 13.32 4.57 -6.43
N VAL A 15 12.28 4.31 -5.62
CA VAL A 15 12.40 4.26 -4.15
C VAL A 15 13.55 3.34 -3.72
N MET A 16 13.72 2.18 -4.36
CA MET A 16 14.78 1.23 -3.99
C MET A 16 16.16 1.70 -4.42
N ASP A 17 16.28 2.44 -5.52
CA ASP A 17 17.53 3.08 -5.94
C ASP A 17 17.92 4.18 -4.95
N ILE A 18 16.98 5.07 -4.61
CA ILE A 18 17.18 6.13 -3.61
C ILE A 18 17.62 5.55 -2.28
N LEU A 19 16.96 4.49 -1.80
CA LEU A 19 17.33 3.77 -0.55
C LEU A 19 18.77 3.23 -0.63
N GLY A 20 19.14 2.60 -1.76
CA GLY A 20 20.50 2.09 -1.95
C GLY A 20 21.56 3.21 -1.88
N ARG A 21 21.30 4.34 -2.55
CA ARG A 21 22.18 5.52 -2.53
C ARG A 21 22.23 6.17 -1.14
N ALA A 22 21.10 6.29 -0.45
CA ALA A 22 21.03 6.83 0.90
C ALA A 22 21.87 5.99 1.89
N LYS A 23 21.76 4.65 1.82
CA LYS A 23 22.58 3.73 2.62
C LYS A 23 24.07 3.85 2.29
N SER A 24 24.43 4.05 1.02
CA SER A 24 25.83 4.26 0.61
C SER A 24 26.39 5.57 1.18
N LEU A 25 25.61 6.65 1.20
CA LEU A 25 25.99 7.91 1.84
C LEU A 25 26.16 7.74 3.35
N GLN A 26 25.25 7.05 4.03
CA GLN A 26 25.39 6.74 5.46
C GLN A 26 26.66 5.92 5.75
N ALA A 27 26.98 4.92 4.93
CA ALA A 27 28.19 4.13 5.08
C ALA A 27 29.47 4.98 4.90
N SER A 28 29.40 6.10 4.16
CA SER A 28 30.50 7.07 4.03
C SER A 28 30.54 8.13 5.15
N GLY A 29 29.64 8.04 6.13
CA GLY A 29 29.60 8.93 7.31
C GLY A 29 28.61 10.09 7.21
N ALA A 30 27.77 10.17 6.15
CA ALA A 30 26.74 11.21 6.06
C ALA A 30 25.56 10.89 6.99
N ASP A 31 25.04 11.92 7.66
CA ASP A 31 23.81 11.81 8.44
C ASP A 31 22.58 11.98 7.54
N VAL A 32 22.05 10.88 7.01
CA VAL A 32 20.90 10.87 6.10
C VAL A 32 19.60 10.70 6.87
N ILE A 33 18.60 11.53 6.54
CA ILE A 33 17.23 11.40 7.04
C ILE A 33 16.39 10.67 5.99
N HIS A 34 15.86 9.50 6.38
CA HIS A 34 15.06 8.65 5.50
C HIS A 34 13.58 9.03 5.54
N MET A 35 13.04 9.48 4.42
CA MET A 35 11.63 9.79 4.19
C MET A 35 11.15 9.24 2.82
N GLU A 36 11.92 8.35 2.20
CA GLU A 36 11.63 7.75 0.89
C GLU A 36 10.90 6.42 1.00
N VAL A 37 11.20 5.60 2.01
CA VAL A 37 10.67 4.24 2.12
C VAL A 37 9.32 4.22 2.82
N GLY A 38 8.40 3.50 2.24
CA GLY A 38 7.08 3.23 2.84
C GLY A 38 7.11 2.09 3.84
N GLU A 39 7.90 2.21 4.91
CA GLU A 39 8.04 1.21 5.97
C GLU A 39 7.95 1.88 7.34
N PRO A 40 7.07 1.38 8.25
CA PRO A 40 7.05 1.87 9.62
C PRO A 40 8.41 1.67 10.30
N ASP A 41 8.85 2.68 11.07
CA ASP A 41 10.11 2.63 11.83
C ASP A 41 10.00 1.83 13.15
N PHE A 42 8.82 1.32 13.46
CA PHE A 42 8.59 0.45 14.61
C PHE A 42 8.93 -1.00 14.26
N PRO A 43 9.66 -1.72 15.13
CA PRO A 43 9.84 -3.17 14.97
C PRO A 43 8.48 -3.88 15.13
N ALA A 44 8.38 -5.14 14.69
CA ALA A 44 7.20 -5.94 14.98
C ALA A 44 6.95 -6.00 16.51
N PRO A 45 5.69 -6.05 16.97
CA PRO A 45 5.36 -6.16 18.39
C PRO A 45 6.07 -7.34 19.05
N LYS A 46 6.41 -7.20 20.34
CA LYS A 46 7.15 -8.25 21.09
C LYS A 46 6.45 -9.61 21.05
N GLN A 47 5.13 -9.64 21.13
CA GLN A 47 4.33 -10.86 21.05
C GLN A 47 4.48 -11.55 19.68
N VAL A 48 4.53 -10.77 18.61
CA VAL A 48 4.76 -11.27 17.25
C VAL A 48 6.15 -11.91 17.14
N LEU A 49 7.19 -11.24 17.65
CA LEU A 49 8.56 -11.75 17.65
C LEU A 49 8.68 -13.05 18.47
N LYS A 50 8.07 -13.09 19.67
CA LYS A 50 8.02 -14.30 20.49
C LYS A 50 7.29 -15.46 19.79
N ALA A 51 6.19 -15.18 19.08
CA ALA A 51 5.46 -16.22 18.35
C ALA A 51 6.28 -16.77 17.17
N ALA A 52 7.03 -15.90 16.47
CA ALA A 52 7.96 -16.34 15.43
C ALA A 52 9.05 -17.25 16.00
N GLU A 53 9.70 -16.84 17.10
CA GLU A 53 10.72 -17.63 17.79
C GLU A 53 10.15 -18.99 18.26
N ALA A 54 8.98 -18.99 18.91
CA ALA A 54 8.33 -20.20 19.37
C ALA A 54 8.00 -21.16 18.23
N SER A 55 7.61 -20.65 17.05
CA SER A 55 7.36 -21.49 15.87
C SER A 55 8.61 -22.21 15.38
N LEU A 56 9.77 -21.55 15.42
CA LEU A 56 11.07 -22.14 15.09
C LEU A 56 11.49 -23.19 16.11
N GLN A 57 11.35 -22.89 17.41
CA GLN A 57 11.67 -23.83 18.49
C GLN A 57 10.81 -25.11 18.43
N LYS A 58 9.55 -24.99 17.97
CA LYS A 58 8.63 -26.12 17.75
C LYS A 58 8.82 -26.80 16.39
N ALA A 59 9.83 -26.44 15.62
CA ALA A 59 10.09 -26.96 14.27
C ALA A 59 8.89 -26.83 13.32
N GLN A 60 8.07 -25.78 13.46
CA GLN A 60 6.94 -25.48 12.59
C GLN A 60 7.44 -24.83 11.28
N THR A 61 8.15 -25.60 10.46
CA THR A 61 8.88 -25.13 9.28
C THR A 61 8.48 -25.84 7.98
N HIS A 62 7.50 -26.75 8.04
CA HIS A 62 6.99 -27.45 6.87
C HIS A 62 5.99 -26.59 6.09
N TYR A 63 5.71 -26.96 4.85
CA TYR A 63 4.68 -26.31 4.04
C TYR A 63 3.31 -26.39 4.73
N THR A 64 2.56 -25.29 4.62
CA THR A 64 1.13 -25.26 4.94
C THR A 64 0.30 -25.55 3.69
N ALA A 65 -1.02 -25.57 3.80
CA ALA A 65 -1.89 -25.49 2.64
C ALA A 65 -1.62 -24.19 1.84
N ALA A 66 -1.90 -24.21 0.54
CA ALA A 66 -1.69 -23.04 -0.32
C ALA A 66 -2.51 -21.82 0.12
N ALA A 67 -3.72 -22.04 0.64
CA ALA A 67 -4.55 -20.99 1.25
C ALA A 67 -4.05 -20.51 2.63
N GLY A 68 -3.00 -21.12 3.18
CA GLY A 68 -2.43 -20.81 4.49
C GLY A 68 -3.03 -21.63 5.63
N LEU A 69 -2.55 -21.33 6.86
CA LEU A 69 -2.99 -21.98 8.09
C LEU A 69 -4.49 -21.74 8.33
N PRO A 70 -5.30 -22.80 8.57
CA PRO A 70 -6.73 -22.63 8.89
C PRO A 70 -6.97 -21.69 10.07
N GLN A 71 -6.15 -21.81 11.12
CA GLN A 71 -6.26 -20.98 12.32
C GLN A 71 -6.05 -19.49 12.02
N LEU A 72 -5.15 -19.16 11.09
CA LEU A 72 -4.92 -17.75 10.69
C LEU A 72 -6.09 -17.22 9.86
N ARG A 73 -6.66 -18.04 8.98
CA ARG A 73 -7.86 -17.67 8.20
C ARG A 73 -9.06 -17.43 9.13
N GLU A 74 -9.25 -18.27 10.14
CA GLU A 74 -10.27 -18.12 11.17
C GLU A 74 -10.05 -16.87 12.02
N ALA A 75 -8.79 -16.61 12.44
CA ALA A 75 -8.45 -15.41 13.20
C ALA A 75 -8.69 -14.11 12.40
N ILE A 76 -8.43 -14.11 11.08
CA ILE A 76 -8.74 -12.97 10.21
C ILE A 76 -10.27 -12.81 10.05
N ALA A 77 -11.04 -13.90 9.92
CA ALA A 77 -12.49 -13.83 9.89
C ALA A 77 -13.04 -13.22 11.19
N GLN A 78 -12.49 -13.62 12.34
CA GLN A 78 -12.84 -13.05 13.64
C GLN A 78 -12.45 -11.57 13.75
N TYR A 79 -11.28 -11.16 13.22
CA TYR A 79 -10.89 -9.76 13.14
C TYR A 79 -11.91 -8.89 12.40
N TYR A 80 -12.50 -9.38 11.29
CA TYR A 80 -13.56 -8.65 10.60
C TYR A 80 -14.87 -8.61 11.42
N ALA A 81 -15.18 -9.67 12.16
CA ALA A 81 -16.35 -9.69 13.05
C ALA A 81 -16.19 -8.67 14.19
N ASP A 82 -15.04 -8.66 14.87
CA ASP A 82 -14.80 -7.83 16.06
C ASP A 82 -14.69 -6.33 15.73
N HIS A 83 -14.13 -6.00 14.54
CA HIS A 83 -13.82 -4.62 14.23
C HIS A 83 -14.77 -3.95 13.23
N PHE A 84 -15.49 -4.73 12.45
CA PHE A 84 -16.40 -4.24 11.42
C PHE A 84 -17.82 -4.82 11.54
N GLY A 85 -18.05 -5.75 12.47
CA GLY A 85 -19.34 -6.41 12.63
C GLY A 85 -19.71 -7.33 11.45
N LEU A 86 -18.71 -7.82 10.69
CA LEU A 86 -18.91 -8.57 9.45
C LEU A 86 -18.64 -10.06 9.63
N SER A 87 -19.58 -10.90 9.23
CA SER A 87 -19.39 -12.35 9.18
C SER A 87 -18.81 -12.77 7.83
N ILE A 88 -17.49 -12.93 7.77
CA ILE A 88 -16.76 -13.37 6.57
C ILE A 88 -16.37 -14.84 6.72
N SER A 89 -16.73 -15.67 5.74
CA SER A 89 -16.29 -17.07 5.76
C SER A 89 -14.78 -17.21 5.66
N ALA A 90 -14.14 -17.89 6.61
CA ALA A 90 -12.72 -18.21 6.56
C ALA A 90 -12.31 -18.95 5.27
N LYS A 91 -13.24 -19.65 4.60
CA LYS A 91 -12.98 -20.30 3.31
C LYS A 91 -12.66 -19.32 2.19
N ARG A 92 -13.16 -18.08 2.28
CA ARG A 92 -12.91 -17.01 1.30
C ARG A 92 -11.59 -16.27 1.53
N ILE A 93 -10.92 -16.51 2.65
CA ILE A 93 -9.66 -15.86 3.03
C ILE A 93 -8.50 -16.73 2.56
N VAL A 94 -7.59 -16.16 1.77
CA VAL A 94 -6.37 -16.82 1.32
C VAL A 94 -5.17 -16.02 1.85
N ILE A 95 -4.30 -16.70 2.59
CA ILE A 95 -3.05 -16.11 3.08
C ILE A 95 -2.05 -16.06 1.93
N THR A 96 -1.28 -14.98 1.87
CA THR A 96 -0.38 -14.72 0.73
C THR A 96 0.99 -14.22 1.21
N PRO A 97 2.05 -14.32 0.37
CA PRO A 97 3.34 -13.67 0.62
C PRO A 97 3.24 -12.14 0.52
N GLY A 98 2.59 -11.51 1.51
CA GLY A 98 2.24 -10.09 1.54
C GLY A 98 1.12 -9.72 0.55
N ALA A 99 0.71 -8.44 0.53
CA ALA A 99 -0.27 -7.93 -0.42
C ALA A 99 0.16 -8.12 -1.89
N SER A 100 1.47 -8.13 -2.17
CA SER A 100 1.98 -8.39 -3.52
C SER A 100 1.60 -9.77 -4.04
N GLY A 101 1.66 -10.80 -3.19
CA GLY A 101 1.21 -12.14 -3.54
C GLY A 101 -0.31 -12.19 -3.77
N ALA A 102 -1.09 -11.44 -2.97
CA ALA A 102 -2.54 -11.32 -3.17
C ALA A 102 -2.87 -10.70 -4.54
N LEU A 103 -2.21 -9.59 -4.89
CA LEU A 103 -2.42 -8.93 -6.18
C LEU A 103 -2.02 -9.83 -7.36
N GLN A 104 -0.89 -10.58 -7.25
CA GLN A 104 -0.49 -11.54 -8.27
C GLN A 104 -1.54 -12.62 -8.51
N LEU A 105 -2.12 -13.17 -7.44
CA LEU A 105 -3.17 -14.19 -7.54
C LEU A 105 -4.42 -13.64 -8.19
N ILE A 106 -4.87 -12.45 -7.77
CA ILE A 106 -6.07 -11.81 -8.32
C ILE A 106 -5.88 -11.50 -9.81
N LEU A 107 -4.78 -10.85 -10.17
CA LEU A 107 -4.51 -10.53 -11.58
C LEU A 107 -4.31 -11.79 -12.43
N GLY A 108 -3.65 -12.81 -11.87
CA GLY A 108 -3.42 -14.08 -12.55
C GLY A 108 -4.69 -14.89 -12.86
N VAL A 109 -5.75 -14.73 -12.04
CA VAL A 109 -7.06 -15.38 -12.31
C VAL A 109 -8.00 -14.51 -13.12
N LEU A 110 -7.77 -13.19 -13.20
CA LEU A 110 -8.68 -12.27 -13.88
C LEU A 110 -8.21 -11.84 -15.26
N VAL A 111 -6.91 -11.55 -15.43
CA VAL A 111 -6.38 -10.78 -16.55
C VAL A 111 -5.84 -11.70 -17.64
N ASN A 112 -6.38 -11.55 -18.86
CA ASN A 112 -5.82 -12.12 -20.07
C ASN A 112 -4.98 -11.06 -20.81
N PRO A 113 -4.11 -11.48 -21.75
CA PRO A 113 -3.41 -10.53 -22.62
C PRO A 113 -4.36 -9.56 -23.32
N GLY A 114 -4.09 -8.26 -23.18
CA GLY A 114 -4.91 -7.17 -23.75
C GLY A 114 -6.09 -6.72 -22.89
N ASP A 115 -6.41 -7.42 -21.79
CA ASP A 115 -7.43 -6.94 -20.85
C ASP A 115 -6.98 -5.62 -20.19
N LYS A 116 -7.93 -4.70 -19.99
CA LYS A 116 -7.68 -3.41 -19.35
C LYS A 116 -8.19 -3.39 -17.91
N VAL A 117 -7.40 -2.75 -17.04
CA VAL A 117 -7.71 -2.63 -15.60
C VAL A 117 -7.59 -1.16 -15.20
N TRP A 118 -8.67 -0.61 -14.57
CA TRP A 118 -8.64 0.72 -13.98
C TRP A 118 -7.71 0.77 -12.77
N VAL A 119 -6.87 1.82 -12.69
CA VAL A 119 -5.96 2.08 -11.56
C VAL A 119 -5.99 3.54 -11.15
N GLN A 120 -5.68 3.83 -9.88
CA GLN A 120 -5.46 5.20 -9.41
C GLN A 120 -4.18 5.79 -10.03
N ASP A 121 -4.21 7.09 -10.35
CA ASP A 121 -3.06 7.87 -10.78
C ASP A 121 -3.10 9.26 -10.09
N PRO A 122 -2.15 9.57 -9.19
CA PRO A 122 -1.05 8.72 -8.78
C PRO A 122 -1.48 7.51 -7.94
N GLY A 123 -0.70 6.43 -8.01
CA GLY A 123 -0.94 5.19 -7.29
C GLY A 123 0.35 4.40 -7.06
N TYR A 124 0.25 3.28 -6.33
CA TYR A 124 1.41 2.44 -6.06
C TYR A 124 1.98 1.85 -7.36
N PRO A 125 3.28 2.10 -7.69
CA PRO A 125 3.84 1.76 -9.00
C PRO A 125 3.71 0.29 -9.38
N CYS A 126 3.85 -0.62 -8.41
CA CYS A 126 3.78 -2.05 -8.68
C CYS A 126 2.41 -2.50 -9.21
N ASN A 127 1.33 -1.75 -8.96
CA ASN A 127 0.00 -2.11 -9.45
C ASN A 127 -0.02 -2.18 -10.98
N ARG A 128 0.44 -1.11 -11.65
CA ARG A 128 0.50 -1.06 -13.12
C ARG A 128 1.49 -2.06 -13.70
N HIS A 129 2.64 -2.24 -13.02
CA HIS A 129 3.65 -3.19 -13.48
C HIS A 129 3.20 -4.64 -13.34
N MET A 130 2.46 -5.00 -12.29
CA MET A 130 1.89 -6.33 -12.16
C MET A 130 0.81 -6.61 -13.22
N ILE A 131 -0.04 -5.63 -13.55
CA ILE A 131 -0.99 -5.75 -14.66
C ILE A 131 -0.25 -6.07 -15.95
N THR A 132 0.83 -5.32 -16.26
CA THR A 132 1.69 -5.57 -17.42
C THR A 132 2.36 -6.95 -17.39
N MET A 133 2.79 -7.45 -16.22
CA MET A 133 3.37 -8.78 -16.09
C MET A 133 2.40 -9.90 -16.49
N PHE A 134 1.10 -9.71 -16.25
CA PHE A 134 0.05 -10.65 -16.67
C PHE A 134 -0.49 -10.38 -18.10
N GLY A 135 0.13 -9.44 -18.83
CA GLY A 135 -0.24 -9.12 -20.21
C GLY A 135 -1.38 -8.11 -20.34
N GLY A 136 -1.88 -7.58 -19.24
CA GLY A 136 -2.92 -6.54 -19.24
C GLY A 136 -2.37 -5.13 -19.42
N GLU A 137 -3.27 -4.18 -19.60
CA GLU A 137 -3.01 -2.75 -19.75
C GLU A 137 -3.64 -1.97 -18.59
N ALA A 138 -2.85 -1.11 -17.92
CA ALA A 138 -3.37 -0.22 -16.89
C ALA A 138 -4.06 0.99 -17.55
N GLN A 139 -5.30 1.26 -17.17
CA GLN A 139 -6.08 2.44 -17.55
C GLN A 139 -6.26 3.31 -16.32
N VAL A 140 -5.91 4.61 -16.41
CA VAL A 140 -5.98 5.49 -15.25
C VAL A 140 -7.38 6.02 -14.99
N LEU A 141 -7.77 6.07 -13.72
CA LEU A 141 -8.97 6.74 -13.25
C LEU A 141 -8.75 8.26 -13.19
N PRO A 142 -9.79 9.07 -13.43
CA PRO A 142 -9.72 10.52 -13.28
C PRO A 142 -9.25 10.96 -11.88
N SER A 143 -8.37 11.95 -11.85
CA SER A 143 -7.87 12.56 -10.62
C SER A 143 -7.85 14.09 -10.73
N ASP A 144 -7.99 14.77 -9.58
CA ASP A 144 -7.87 16.21 -9.45
C ASP A 144 -6.83 16.53 -8.37
N ASN A 145 -5.86 17.38 -8.69
CA ASN A 145 -4.79 17.75 -7.77
C ASN A 145 -4.15 16.53 -7.08
N ALA A 146 -3.86 15.49 -7.88
CA ALA A 146 -3.32 14.20 -7.45
C ALA A 146 -4.24 13.36 -6.53
N LEU A 147 -5.49 13.74 -6.33
CA LEU A 147 -6.48 12.94 -5.60
C LEU A 147 -7.45 12.27 -6.58
N LEU A 148 -7.86 11.04 -6.28
CA LEU A 148 -8.88 10.35 -7.06
C LEU A 148 -10.18 11.15 -7.05
N ASN A 149 -10.66 11.52 -8.23
CA ASN A 149 -11.99 12.13 -8.40
C ASN A 149 -13.03 11.00 -8.52
N VAL A 150 -13.77 10.77 -7.43
CA VAL A 150 -14.68 9.62 -7.33
C VAL A 150 -15.85 9.73 -8.32
N ASP A 151 -16.46 10.92 -8.46
CA ASP A 151 -17.62 11.11 -9.34
C ASP A 151 -17.23 10.93 -10.81
N ALA A 152 -16.15 11.55 -11.24
CA ALA A 152 -15.62 11.38 -12.60
C ALA A 152 -15.17 9.94 -12.87
N SER A 153 -14.59 9.26 -11.86
CA SER A 153 -14.18 7.86 -11.95
C SER A 153 -15.38 6.93 -12.08
N ALA A 154 -16.44 7.13 -11.28
CA ALA A 154 -17.67 6.36 -11.38
C ALA A 154 -18.31 6.52 -12.75
N GLN A 155 -18.35 7.74 -13.28
CA GLN A 155 -18.84 8.00 -14.63
C GLN A 155 -17.98 7.30 -15.70
N ALA A 156 -16.65 7.39 -15.62
CA ALA A 156 -15.74 6.74 -16.56
C ALA A 156 -15.91 5.22 -16.55
N ILE A 157 -16.04 4.61 -15.38
CA ILE A 157 -16.26 3.17 -15.21
C ILE A 157 -17.58 2.74 -15.88
N THR A 158 -18.66 3.51 -15.72
CA THR A 158 -19.96 3.18 -16.34
C THR A 158 -19.96 3.34 -17.87
N GLN A 159 -19.10 4.21 -18.40
CA GLN A 159 -18.97 4.43 -19.84
C GLN A 159 -18.06 3.44 -20.55
N ALA A 160 -17.10 2.83 -19.83
CA ALA A 160 -16.15 1.88 -20.39
C ALA A 160 -15.99 0.68 -19.47
N SER A 161 -16.67 -0.41 -19.77
CA SER A 161 -16.54 -1.68 -19.05
C SER A 161 -15.13 -2.24 -19.25
N LEU A 162 -14.32 -2.26 -18.19
CA LEU A 162 -13.01 -2.90 -18.17
C LEU A 162 -13.04 -4.14 -17.28
N LYS A 163 -11.97 -4.93 -17.33
CA LYS A 163 -11.92 -6.20 -16.61
C LYS A 163 -12.05 -6.05 -15.11
N ALA A 164 -11.35 -5.09 -14.53
CA ALA A 164 -11.36 -4.80 -13.11
C ALA A 164 -11.06 -3.33 -12.83
N MET A 165 -11.35 -2.88 -11.61
CA MET A 165 -10.88 -1.63 -11.01
C MET A 165 -10.03 -1.97 -9.79
N LEU A 166 -8.83 -1.41 -9.71
CA LEU A 166 -7.93 -1.52 -8.55
C LEU A 166 -7.76 -0.16 -7.90
N VAL A 167 -8.28 0.00 -6.70
CA VAL A 167 -8.14 1.22 -5.88
C VAL A 167 -7.61 0.87 -4.50
N ALA A 168 -6.80 1.78 -3.93
CA ALA A 168 -6.31 1.66 -2.56
C ALA A 168 -6.95 2.71 -1.65
N THR A 169 -7.36 2.31 -0.45
CA THR A 169 -7.86 3.21 0.59
C THR A 169 -7.48 2.70 1.98
N PRO A 170 -6.63 3.46 2.72
CA PRO A 170 -5.88 4.66 2.36
C PRO A 170 -4.89 4.47 1.20
N ALA A 171 -4.69 5.51 0.39
CA ALA A 171 -3.90 5.44 -0.84
C ALA A 171 -2.41 5.76 -0.61
N ASN A 172 -1.54 5.11 -1.37
CA ASN A 172 -0.14 5.48 -1.57
C ASN A 172 -0.01 6.04 -3.01
N PRO A 173 0.44 7.29 -3.21
CA PRO A 173 1.26 8.12 -2.31
C PRO A 173 0.50 9.20 -1.51
N THR A 174 -0.79 9.40 -1.75
CA THR A 174 -1.53 10.61 -1.35
C THR A 174 -2.03 10.59 0.10
N GLY A 175 -2.19 9.39 0.68
CA GLY A 175 -2.86 9.22 1.97
C GLY A 175 -4.38 9.49 1.93
N GLN A 176 -4.98 9.60 0.72
CA GLN A 176 -6.42 9.76 0.55
C GLN A 176 -7.16 8.56 1.13
N VAL A 177 -8.19 8.83 1.92
CA VAL A 177 -9.11 7.83 2.45
C VAL A 177 -10.46 8.05 1.79
N LEU A 178 -10.97 7.01 1.15
CA LEU A 178 -12.33 7.05 0.61
C LEU A 178 -13.33 6.82 1.74
N SER A 179 -14.34 7.68 1.84
CA SER A 179 -15.48 7.47 2.71
C SER A 179 -16.30 6.25 2.28
N ALA A 180 -17.15 5.73 3.15
CA ALA A 180 -18.05 4.64 2.79
C ALA A 180 -18.95 4.98 1.60
N PHE A 181 -19.40 6.25 1.50
CA PHE A 181 -20.20 6.72 0.38
C PHE A 181 -19.42 6.69 -0.94
N GLU A 182 -18.20 7.23 -0.95
CA GLU A 182 -17.35 7.28 -2.15
C GLU A 182 -16.95 5.87 -2.62
N LEU A 183 -16.54 5.00 -1.68
CA LEU A 183 -16.20 3.62 -1.99
C LEU A 183 -17.43 2.85 -2.53
N GLY A 184 -18.61 3.04 -1.92
CA GLY A 184 -19.88 2.47 -2.38
C GLY A 184 -20.28 2.94 -3.78
N SER A 185 -20.04 4.22 -4.12
CA SER A 185 -20.28 4.77 -5.44
C SER A 185 -19.43 4.07 -6.50
N LEU A 186 -18.13 3.90 -6.25
CA LEU A 186 -17.22 3.19 -7.17
C LEU A 186 -17.60 1.72 -7.35
N ILE A 187 -17.92 1.01 -6.26
CA ILE A 187 -18.36 -0.39 -6.32
C ILE A 187 -19.65 -0.52 -7.11
N THR A 188 -20.62 0.40 -6.91
CA THR A 188 -21.87 0.41 -7.67
C THR A 188 -21.64 0.65 -9.15
N ALA A 189 -20.77 1.61 -9.51
CA ALA A 189 -20.38 1.86 -10.88
C ALA A 189 -19.73 0.62 -11.53
N CYS A 190 -18.83 -0.06 -10.81
CA CYS A 190 -18.21 -1.29 -11.26
C CYS A 190 -19.26 -2.38 -11.57
N ARG A 191 -20.21 -2.58 -10.67
CA ARG A 191 -21.30 -3.56 -10.86
C ARG A 191 -22.14 -3.26 -12.09
N SER A 192 -22.53 -1.99 -12.26
CA SER A 192 -23.31 -1.56 -13.43
C SER A 192 -22.58 -1.77 -14.76
N ALA A 193 -21.25 -1.73 -14.74
CA ALA A 193 -20.38 -1.91 -15.89
C ALA A 193 -19.83 -3.33 -16.05
N ASN A 194 -20.23 -4.29 -15.18
CA ASN A 194 -19.65 -5.65 -15.13
C ASN A 194 -18.13 -5.66 -14.98
N THR A 195 -17.60 -4.70 -14.22
CA THR A 195 -16.19 -4.54 -13.85
C THR A 195 -15.97 -5.07 -12.44
N LEU A 196 -14.93 -5.86 -12.18
CA LEU A 196 -14.68 -6.44 -10.86
C LEU A 196 -13.90 -5.46 -9.96
N PRO A 197 -14.43 -5.05 -8.79
CA PRO A 197 -13.69 -4.23 -7.84
C PRO A 197 -12.61 -5.02 -7.13
N ILE A 198 -11.40 -4.45 -7.06
CA ILE A 198 -10.28 -4.90 -6.23
C ILE A 198 -9.92 -3.73 -5.32
N VAL A 199 -10.11 -3.89 -4.02
CA VAL A 199 -9.84 -2.83 -3.04
C VAL A 199 -8.63 -3.21 -2.20
N ASP A 200 -7.57 -2.42 -2.32
CA ASP A 200 -6.35 -2.60 -1.53
C ASP A 200 -6.47 -1.81 -0.21
N GLU A 201 -6.64 -2.54 0.87
CA GLU A 201 -6.79 -2.04 2.24
C GLU A 201 -5.49 -2.19 3.06
N ILE A 202 -4.34 -2.28 2.42
CA ILE A 202 -3.05 -2.52 3.10
C ILE A 202 -2.75 -1.53 4.23
N TYR A 203 -3.31 -0.30 4.15
CA TYR A 203 -3.17 0.73 5.19
C TYR A 203 -4.36 0.81 6.14
N GLN A 204 -5.31 -0.15 6.10
CA GLN A 204 -6.40 -0.23 7.06
C GLN A 204 -5.85 -0.32 8.50
N GLY A 205 -6.46 0.44 9.41
CA GLY A 205 -5.93 0.66 10.77
C GLY A 205 -5.01 1.88 10.90
N LEU A 206 -4.51 2.42 9.78
CA LEU A 206 -3.74 3.67 9.72
C LEU A 206 -4.59 4.81 9.13
N GLN A 207 -5.85 4.91 9.55
CA GLN A 207 -6.70 6.08 9.38
C GLN A 207 -6.66 6.93 10.65
N TYR A 208 -6.71 8.27 10.49
CA TYR A 208 -6.50 9.19 11.60
C TYR A 208 -7.79 9.91 12.04
N ASP A 209 -8.47 10.56 11.10
CA ASP A 209 -9.58 11.47 11.38
C ASP A 209 -10.95 10.86 11.08
N SER A 210 -10.98 9.58 10.71
CA SER A 210 -12.20 8.84 10.40
C SER A 210 -12.14 7.41 10.94
N SER A 211 -13.31 6.79 11.12
CA SER A 211 -13.38 5.37 11.42
C SER A 211 -12.95 4.55 10.21
N ALA A 212 -12.24 3.45 10.47
CA ALA A 212 -11.85 2.50 9.43
C ALA A 212 -13.11 1.90 8.77
N THR A 213 -13.11 1.92 7.44
CA THR A 213 -14.12 1.23 6.61
C THR A 213 -13.46 0.06 5.88
N THR A 214 -14.27 -0.89 5.43
CA THR A 214 -13.81 -1.96 4.54
C THR A 214 -14.80 -2.13 3.40
N ALA A 215 -14.29 -2.45 2.22
CA ALA A 215 -15.13 -2.79 1.07
C ALA A 215 -16.03 -4.01 1.33
N LEU A 216 -15.65 -4.87 2.27
CA LEU A 216 -16.46 -6.00 2.69
C LEU A 216 -17.76 -5.61 3.41
N SER A 217 -17.94 -4.34 3.79
CA SER A 217 -19.21 -3.81 4.33
C SER A 217 -20.32 -3.70 3.27
N PHE A 218 -19.95 -3.70 1.98
CA PHE A 218 -20.90 -3.78 0.87
C PHE A 218 -21.19 -5.26 0.55
N ASP A 219 -22.14 -5.51 -0.36
CA ASP A 219 -22.30 -6.90 -0.83
C ASP A 219 -20.97 -7.35 -1.46
N HIS A 220 -20.33 -8.35 -0.84
CA HIS A 220 -18.94 -8.74 -1.14
C HIS A 220 -18.84 -10.00 -2.00
N ASN A 221 -19.93 -10.42 -2.65
CA ASN A 221 -19.93 -11.65 -3.46
C ASN A 221 -19.23 -11.48 -4.82
N ASP A 222 -18.92 -10.25 -5.22
CA ASP A 222 -18.37 -9.88 -6.50
C ASP A 222 -17.15 -8.93 -6.42
N LEU A 223 -16.51 -8.85 -5.26
CA LEU A 223 -15.33 -7.99 -5.07
C LEU A 223 -14.18 -8.71 -4.35
N PHE A 224 -12.97 -8.20 -4.56
CA PHE A 224 -11.77 -8.65 -3.88
C PHE A 224 -11.28 -7.58 -2.91
N VAL A 225 -10.87 -8.01 -1.72
CA VAL A 225 -10.15 -7.16 -0.78
C VAL A 225 -8.75 -7.72 -0.56
N ILE A 226 -7.75 -6.85 -0.64
CA ILE A 226 -6.35 -7.14 -0.32
C ILE A 226 -6.02 -6.47 1.00
N ASN A 227 -5.32 -7.18 1.89
CA ASN A 227 -4.78 -6.58 3.10
C ASN A 227 -3.44 -7.25 3.48
N SER A 228 -2.74 -6.72 4.48
CA SER A 228 -1.41 -7.22 4.85
C SER A 228 -1.07 -6.93 6.31
N PHE A 229 -0.21 -7.79 6.86
CA PHE A 229 0.43 -7.54 8.15
C PHE A 229 1.61 -6.54 8.07
N SER A 230 1.96 -6.07 6.86
CA SER A 230 3.14 -5.24 6.65
C SER A 230 3.06 -3.85 7.28
N LYS A 231 1.88 -3.19 7.30
CA LYS A 231 1.80 -1.75 7.63
C LYS A 231 1.30 -1.52 9.05
N PHE A 232 0.00 -1.66 9.29
CA PHE A 232 -0.58 -1.45 10.62
C PHE A 232 0.06 -2.36 11.67
N PHE A 233 0.28 -3.63 11.32
CA PHE A 233 0.85 -4.63 12.24
C PHE A 233 2.40 -4.58 12.34
N GLY A 234 3.09 -3.78 11.52
CA GLY A 234 4.56 -3.60 11.58
C GLY A 234 5.38 -4.85 11.21
N MET A 235 4.86 -5.71 10.32
CA MET A 235 5.46 -6.99 9.96
C MET A 235 5.97 -6.99 8.49
N THR A 236 6.60 -5.91 8.03
CA THR A 236 7.03 -5.76 6.62
C THR A 236 7.90 -6.92 6.14
N GLY A 237 8.94 -7.29 6.89
CA GLY A 237 9.90 -8.33 6.54
C GLY A 237 9.36 -9.76 6.64
N PHE A 238 8.24 -10.00 7.33
CA PHE A 238 7.62 -11.32 7.45
C PHE A 238 6.96 -11.80 6.16
N ARG A 239 6.67 -10.89 5.23
CA ARG A 239 6.04 -11.20 3.94
C ARG A 239 4.74 -12.01 4.09
N VAL A 240 3.82 -11.54 4.91
CA VAL A 240 2.50 -12.16 5.12
C VAL A 240 1.39 -11.14 4.96
N GLY A 241 0.34 -11.53 4.23
CA GLY A 241 -0.87 -10.77 3.98
C GLY A 241 -2.01 -11.73 3.67
N TRP A 242 -3.13 -11.18 3.24
CA TRP A 242 -4.28 -11.98 2.84
C TRP A 242 -5.10 -11.28 1.76
N LEU A 243 -5.89 -12.06 1.07
CA LEU A 243 -6.99 -11.58 0.26
C LEU A 243 -8.30 -12.21 0.73
N VAL A 244 -9.39 -11.49 0.55
CA VAL A 244 -10.75 -12.02 0.63
C VAL A 244 -11.31 -12.05 -0.78
N ALA A 245 -11.65 -13.25 -1.27
CA ALA A 245 -12.12 -13.47 -2.63
C ALA A 245 -13.62 -13.76 -2.68
N PRO A 246 -14.31 -13.50 -3.79
CA PRO A 246 -15.60 -14.10 -4.07
C PRO A 246 -15.47 -15.64 -4.09
N GLU A 247 -16.50 -16.35 -3.62
CA GLU A 247 -16.42 -17.80 -3.43
C GLU A 247 -16.03 -18.56 -4.71
N ALA A 248 -16.54 -18.12 -5.86
CA ALA A 248 -16.25 -18.74 -7.16
C ALA A 248 -14.77 -18.67 -7.57
N TYR A 249 -13.99 -17.73 -6.99
CA TYR A 249 -12.58 -17.54 -7.31
C TYR A 249 -11.61 -18.23 -6.34
N VAL A 250 -12.09 -18.76 -5.22
CA VAL A 250 -11.23 -19.35 -4.18
C VAL A 250 -10.44 -20.54 -4.73
N GLU A 251 -11.09 -21.51 -5.35
CA GLU A 251 -10.42 -22.69 -5.94
C GLU A 251 -9.42 -22.30 -7.02
N PRO A 252 -9.76 -21.48 -8.04
CA PRO A 252 -8.80 -21.00 -9.02
C PRO A 252 -7.59 -20.28 -8.40
N ILE A 253 -7.79 -19.48 -7.38
CA ILE A 253 -6.73 -18.77 -6.64
C ILE A 253 -5.83 -19.76 -5.89
N GLU A 254 -6.39 -20.75 -5.19
CA GLU A 254 -5.60 -21.77 -4.50
C GLU A 254 -4.76 -22.59 -5.50
N ARG A 255 -5.32 -22.98 -6.63
CA ARG A 255 -4.61 -23.69 -7.69
C ARG A 255 -3.45 -22.86 -8.26
N LEU A 256 -3.67 -21.55 -8.46
CA LEU A 256 -2.60 -20.65 -8.90
C LEU A 256 -1.51 -20.48 -7.83
N ALA A 257 -1.90 -20.32 -6.56
CA ALA A 257 -0.99 -20.22 -5.43
C ALA A 257 -0.07 -21.44 -5.31
N GLN A 258 -0.62 -22.66 -5.48
CA GLN A 258 0.15 -23.91 -5.50
C GLN A 258 1.28 -23.88 -6.53
N ASN A 259 1.06 -23.24 -7.67
CA ASN A 259 2.01 -23.20 -8.78
C ASN A 259 2.98 -22.02 -8.71
N LEU A 260 2.61 -20.91 -8.07
CA LEU A 260 3.46 -19.72 -7.96
C LEU A 260 4.44 -19.80 -6.79
N PHE A 261 3.99 -20.27 -5.62
CA PHE A 261 4.82 -20.25 -4.39
C PHE A 261 4.53 -21.39 -3.39
N LEU A 262 3.74 -22.41 -3.79
CA LEU A 262 3.33 -23.57 -2.98
C LEU A 262 2.50 -23.19 -1.74
N ALA A 263 3.07 -22.41 -0.83
CA ALA A 263 2.45 -21.95 0.40
C ALA A 263 3.07 -20.63 0.87
N PRO A 264 2.35 -19.81 1.65
CA PRO A 264 2.92 -18.64 2.31
C PRO A 264 3.99 -19.04 3.35
N PRO A 265 4.91 -18.11 3.75
CA PRO A 265 5.95 -18.40 4.73
C PRO A 265 5.37 -18.89 6.07
N THR A 266 5.66 -20.13 6.47
CA THR A 266 5.01 -20.81 7.59
C THR A 266 5.24 -20.09 8.91
N THR A 267 6.49 -19.76 9.26
CA THR A 267 6.84 -19.06 10.50
C THR A 267 6.19 -17.67 10.60
N ALA A 268 6.04 -16.98 9.46
CA ALA A 268 5.35 -15.70 9.39
C ALA A 268 3.84 -15.81 9.68
N GLN A 269 3.21 -16.92 9.29
CA GLN A 269 1.80 -17.16 9.60
C GLN A 269 1.55 -17.39 11.09
N TYR A 270 2.44 -18.12 11.76
CA TYR A 270 2.38 -18.28 13.23
C TYR A 270 2.62 -16.96 13.97
N ALA A 271 3.54 -16.13 13.47
CA ALA A 271 3.76 -14.79 14.00
C ALA A 271 2.54 -13.88 13.80
N ALA A 272 1.88 -13.99 12.66
CA ALA A 272 0.69 -13.19 12.30
C ALA A 272 -0.52 -13.49 13.20
N LEU A 273 -0.67 -14.73 13.69
CA LEU A 273 -1.68 -15.07 14.69
C LEU A 273 -1.57 -14.21 15.94
N ALA A 274 -0.36 -13.98 16.43
CA ALA A 274 -0.13 -13.14 17.60
C ALA A 274 -0.45 -11.67 17.34
N ALA A 275 -0.29 -11.20 16.11
CA ALA A 275 -0.59 -9.81 15.74
C ALA A 275 -2.10 -9.46 15.81
N LEU A 276 -2.97 -10.46 15.72
CA LEU A 276 -4.44 -10.30 15.75
C LEU A 276 -5.02 -10.39 17.17
N THR A 277 -4.21 -10.60 18.19
CA THR A 277 -4.69 -10.73 19.58
C THR A 277 -4.96 -9.35 20.21
N ASP A 278 -5.92 -9.31 21.14
CA ASP A 278 -6.26 -8.11 21.91
C ASP A 278 -5.07 -7.55 22.69
N GLU A 279 -4.11 -8.39 23.07
CA GLU A 279 -2.88 -7.99 23.79
C GLU A 279 -1.99 -7.06 22.95
N VAL A 280 -1.96 -7.25 21.63
CA VAL A 280 -1.12 -6.46 20.71
C VAL A 280 -1.81 -5.15 20.27
N ARG A 281 -3.12 -5.14 20.20
CA ARG A 281 -3.90 -4.04 19.66
C ARG A 281 -3.60 -2.66 20.29
N PRO A 282 -3.51 -2.49 21.63
CA PRO A 282 -3.20 -1.19 22.23
C PRO A 282 -1.87 -0.60 21.75
N GLU A 283 -0.86 -1.44 21.55
CA GLU A 283 0.44 -1.01 21.01
C GLU A 283 0.32 -0.54 19.56
N LEU A 284 -0.45 -1.24 18.72
CA LEU A 284 -0.68 -0.84 17.32
C LEU A 284 -1.43 0.51 17.23
N LEU A 285 -2.43 0.73 18.07
CA LEU A 285 -3.17 1.98 18.12
C LEU A 285 -2.27 3.12 18.60
N ARG A 286 -1.46 2.90 19.63
CA ARG A 286 -0.47 3.91 20.09
C ARG A 286 0.50 4.29 18.95
N ARG A 287 0.97 3.33 18.16
CA ARG A 287 1.85 3.61 17.01
C ARG A 287 1.13 4.42 15.93
N ARG A 288 -0.13 4.12 15.66
CA ARG A 288 -0.97 4.92 14.76
C ARG A 288 -1.05 6.38 15.25
N ASP A 289 -1.27 6.58 16.53
CA ASP A 289 -1.40 7.93 17.10
C ASP A 289 -0.07 8.72 17.01
N VAL A 290 1.07 8.04 17.18
CA VAL A 290 2.39 8.65 16.90
C VAL A 290 2.54 9.04 15.43
N LEU A 291 2.10 8.20 14.48
CA LEU A 291 2.14 8.55 13.06
C LEU A 291 1.19 9.71 12.74
N HIS A 292 0.04 9.79 13.42
CA HIS A 292 -0.88 10.93 13.29
C HIS A 292 -0.21 12.25 13.68
N GLU A 293 0.49 12.29 14.82
CA GLU A 293 1.24 13.47 15.28
C GLU A 293 2.36 13.84 14.29
N ARG A 294 3.10 12.86 13.79
CA ARG A 294 4.15 13.06 12.78
C ARG A 294 3.60 13.61 11.46
N ARG A 295 2.42 13.15 11.02
CA ARG A 295 1.72 13.72 9.86
C ARG A 295 1.51 15.20 10.04
N ASP A 296 0.93 15.58 11.17
CA ASP A 296 0.58 16.97 11.45
C ASP A 296 1.82 17.86 11.52
N ARG A 297 2.89 17.36 12.12
CA ARG A 297 4.16 18.07 12.19
C ARG A 297 4.79 18.28 10.81
N LEU A 298 4.88 17.20 10.01
CA LEU A 298 5.45 17.30 8.67
C LEU A 298 4.59 18.17 7.74
N TYR A 299 3.25 18.05 7.81
CA TYR A 299 2.34 18.85 6.98
C TYR A 299 2.55 20.35 7.23
N ALA A 300 2.59 20.77 8.48
CA ALA A 300 2.86 22.16 8.85
C ALA A 300 4.25 22.62 8.39
N GLY A 301 5.27 21.78 8.57
CA GLY A 301 6.64 22.05 8.15
C GLY A 301 6.78 22.26 6.65
N LEU A 302 6.21 21.36 5.83
CA LEU A 302 6.25 21.46 4.36
C LEU A 302 5.48 22.68 3.86
N LYS A 303 4.32 22.98 4.44
CA LYS A 303 3.56 24.20 4.12
C LYS A 303 4.37 25.46 4.36
N ASN A 304 5.06 25.55 5.51
CA ASN A 304 5.93 26.67 5.85
C ASN A 304 7.20 26.74 4.98
N ALA A 305 7.62 25.61 4.39
CA ALA A 305 8.72 25.56 3.44
C ALA A 305 8.30 25.93 2.01
N GLY A 306 7.02 26.21 1.75
CA GLY A 306 6.51 26.66 0.46
C GLY A 306 6.02 25.54 -0.46
N PHE A 307 5.98 24.28 -0.01
CA PHE A 307 5.36 23.20 -0.80
C PHE A 307 3.85 23.42 -0.89
N ALA A 308 3.28 23.19 -2.08
CA ALA A 308 1.84 23.18 -2.26
C ALA A 308 1.28 21.83 -1.84
N LEU A 309 0.34 21.87 -0.90
CA LEU A 309 -0.29 20.71 -0.29
C LEU A 309 -1.79 20.71 -0.62
N SER A 310 -2.41 19.53 -0.60
CA SER A 310 -3.87 19.44 -0.58
C SER A 310 -4.43 20.25 0.60
N GLU A 311 -5.60 20.85 0.43
CA GLU A 311 -6.27 21.61 1.53
C GLU A 311 -6.55 20.72 2.74
N SER A 312 -6.93 19.47 2.49
CA SER A 312 -7.11 18.46 3.52
C SER A 312 -5.82 17.71 3.79
N LYS A 313 -5.48 17.49 5.06
CA LYS A 313 -4.38 16.61 5.44
C LYS A 313 -4.65 15.18 4.98
N PRO A 314 -3.61 14.38 4.66
CA PRO A 314 -3.77 12.96 4.38
C PRO A 314 -4.55 12.25 5.49
N GLY A 315 -5.66 11.61 5.15
CA GLY A 315 -6.54 10.93 6.12
C GLY A 315 -5.99 9.61 6.64
N GLY A 316 -4.97 9.04 5.97
CA GLY A 316 -4.41 7.74 6.34
C GLY A 316 -3.04 7.45 5.72
N ALA A 317 -2.60 6.20 5.85
CA ALA A 317 -1.24 5.74 5.52
C ALA A 317 -0.18 6.48 6.34
N PHE A 318 0.99 6.75 5.77
CA PHE A 318 2.05 7.52 6.42
C PHE A 318 2.86 8.36 5.40
N TYR A 319 2.13 8.98 4.45
CA TYR A 319 2.71 9.79 3.39
C TYR A 319 2.08 11.16 3.30
N ILE A 320 2.89 12.14 2.89
CA ILE A 320 2.43 13.41 2.33
C ILE A 320 2.92 13.47 0.89
N TYR A 321 2.00 13.73 -0.04
CA TYR A 321 2.28 13.94 -1.45
C TYR A 321 2.15 15.43 -1.73
N ALA A 322 3.28 16.09 -1.95
CA ALA A 322 3.38 17.53 -2.02
C ALA A 322 3.90 17.98 -3.39
N LYS A 323 3.31 19.02 -3.92
CA LYS A 323 3.83 19.68 -5.11
C LYS A 323 4.99 20.59 -4.72
N LEU A 324 6.01 20.65 -5.58
CA LEU A 324 7.17 21.52 -5.40
C LEU A 324 6.74 22.99 -5.28
N PRO A 325 7.52 23.82 -4.57
CA PRO A 325 7.32 25.26 -4.54
C PRO A 325 7.32 25.88 -5.94
N GLU A 326 6.63 27.01 -6.09
CA GLU A 326 6.55 27.76 -7.34
C GLU A 326 7.94 28.02 -7.93
N GLY A 327 8.08 27.86 -9.24
CA GLY A 327 9.36 27.98 -9.95
C GLY A 327 10.18 26.70 -10.05
N LEU A 328 9.78 25.61 -9.35
CA LEU A 328 10.38 24.28 -9.47
C LEU A 328 9.38 23.32 -10.11
N SER A 329 9.83 22.57 -11.13
CA SER A 329 8.95 21.67 -11.90
C SER A 329 9.51 20.25 -12.08
N ASP A 330 10.72 19.96 -11.55
CA ASP A 330 11.39 18.66 -11.70
C ASP A 330 11.63 18.00 -10.36
N GLY A 331 10.70 17.12 -9.97
CA GLY A 331 10.76 16.35 -8.73
C GLY A 331 11.93 15.36 -8.69
N ILE A 332 12.37 14.84 -9.85
CA ILE A 332 13.53 13.94 -9.90
C ILE A 332 14.79 14.69 -9.52
N SER A 333 15.08 15.79 -10.21
CA SER A 333 16.25 16.64 -9.89
C SER A 333 16.20 17.19 -8.47
N PHE A 334 14.99 17.54 -7.98
CA PHE A 334 14.85 18.01 -6.61
C PHE A 334 15.15 16.89 -5.59
N ALA A 335 14.64 15.69 -5.77
CA ALA A 335 14.93 14.55 -4.90
C ALA A 335 16.42 14.18 -4.89
N GLU A 336 17.10 14.26 -6.04
CA GLU A 336 18.53 14.08 -6.12
C GLU A 336 19.32 15.16 -5.37
N ARG A 337 18.93 16.41 -5.49
CA ARG A 337 19.55 17.52 -4.73
C ARG A 337 19.31 17.36 -3.24
N ALA A 338 18.09 16.97 -2.82
CA ALA A 338 17.73 16.72 -1.43
C ALA A 338 18.62 15.61 -0.83
N LEU A 339 18.82 14.51 -1.53
CA LEU A 339 19.68 13.43 -1.06
C LEU A 339 21.16 13.85 -1.01
N ASN A 340 21.70 14.42 -2.10
CA ASN A 340 23.14 14.64 -2.24
C ASN A 340 23.65 15.88 -1.47
N LYS A 341 22.82 16.92 -1.31
CA LYS A 341 23.22 18.19 -0.69
C LYS A 341 22.62 18.40 0.71
N ALA A 342 21.38 17.99 0.91
CA ALA A 342 20.69 18.14 2.20
C ALA A 342 20.69 16.85 3.03
N HIS A 343 21.11 15.73 2.47
CA HIS A 343 21.07 14.40 3.07
C HIS A 343 19.64 14.03 3.57
N VAL A 344 18.64 14.39 2.78
CA VAL A 344 17.23 14.01 2.99
C VAL A 344 16.79 13.13 1.83
N ALA A 345 16.52 11.88 2.10
CA ALA A 345 16.02 10.94 1.11
C ALA A 345 14.50 11.09 0.99
N ILE A 346 14.00 11.39 -0.20
CA ILE A 346 12.58 11.58 -0.55
C ILE A 346 12.29 10.97 -1.92
N THR A 347 11.03 10.68 -2.24
CA THR A 347 10.69 10.02 -3.50
C THR A 347 10.06 11.00 -4.48
N PRO A 348 10.56 11.09 -5.74
CA PRO A 348 9.94 11.91 -6.77
C PRO A 348 8.55 11.39 -7.14
N GLY A 349 7.62 12.31 -7.41
CA GLY A 349 6.24 11.99 -7.76
C GLY A 349 6.09 11.19 -9.05
N ALA A 350 7.00 11.38 -10.00
CA ALA A 350 7.06 10.63 -11.26
C ALA A 350 7.17 9.10 -11.10
N ASP A 351 7.50 8.61 -9.90
CA ASP A 351 7.47 7.16 -9.60
C ASP A 351 6.04 6.62 -9.47
N PHE A 352 5.08 7.47 -9.12
CA PHE A 352 3.73 7.07 -8.72
C PHE A 352 2.66 7.24 -9.80
N GLY A 353 2.93 7.92 -10.90
CA GLY A 353 1.90 8.19 -11.90
C GLY A 353 2.43 8.49 -13.28
N PHE A 354 1.48 8.62 -14.22
CA PHE A 354 1.75 8.98 -15.62
C PHE A 354 1.43 10.45 -15.89
N ASN A 355 0.41 11.00 -15.20
CA ASN A 355 -0.13 12.32 -15.46
C ASN A 355 0.24 13.27 -14.32
N ASP A 356 0.70 14.47 -14.67
CA ASP A 356 0.94 15.62 -13.77
C ASP A 356 1.64 15.28 -12.45
N THR A 357 2.60 14.34 -12.48
CA THR A 357 3.34 13.87 -11.29
C THR A 357 4.79 14.35 -11.23
N SER A 358 5.26 15.01 -12.29
CA SER A 358 6.68 15.38 -12.45
C SER A 358 7.16 16.42 -11.42
N ASP A 359 6.28 17.27 -10.94
CA ASP A 359 6.55 18.33 -9.97
C ASP A 359 6.10 18.00 -8.53
N TYR A 360 5.82 16.70 -8.27
CA TYR A 360 5.45 16.23 -6.95
C TYR A 360 6.59 15.46 -6.26
N ILE A 361 6.52 15.42 -4.94
CA ILE A 361 7.41 14.64 -4.05
C ILE A 361 6.52 13.89 -3.04
N ARG A 362 6.85 12.61 -2.80
CA ARG A 362 6.28 11.86 -1.68
C ARG A 362 7.26 11.88 -0.50
N PHE A 363 6.75 12.28 0.65
CA PHE A 363 7.42 12.23 1.95
C PHE A 363 6.78 11.16 2.81
N ALA A 364 7.56 10.20 3.33
CA ALA A 364 7.12 9.27 4.36
C ALA A 364 7.45 9.84 5.75
N TYR A 365 6.48 9.87 6.67
CA TYR A 365 6.70 10.36 8.04
C TYR A 365 6.96 9.22 9.03
N THR A 366 7.72 8.22 8.57
CA THR A 366 8.12 7.04 9.34
C THR A 366 9.47 7.24 10.05
N THR A 367 9.69 8.44 10.61
CA THR A 367 10.87 8.79 11.40
C THR A 367 10.48 9.70 12.58
N GLY A 368 11.35 9.89 13.55
CA GLY A 368 11.06 10.71 14.75
C GLY A 368 10.76 12.17 14.43
N ILE A 369 9.99 12.84 15.30
CA ILE A 369 9.57 14.25 15.12
C ILE A 369 10.79 15.17 14.99
N ASP A 370 11.83 14.99 15.81
CA ASP A 370 13.05 15.79 15.74
C ASP A 370 13.74 15.66 14.37
N ARG A 371 13.73 14.43 13.80
CA ARG A 371 14.28 14.20 12.46
C ARG A 371 13.40 14.79 11.36
N ILE A 372 12.07 14.81 11.54
CA ILE A 372 11.14 15.50 10.64
C ILE A 372 11.42 17.00 10.63
N ASP A 373 11.58 17.61 11.79
CA ASP A 373 11.89 19.04 11.91
C ASP A 373 13.23 19.39 11.26
N GLU A 374 14.22 18.55 11.50
CA GLU A 374 15.54 18.71 10.90
C GLU A 374 15.49 18.55 9.37
N ALA A 375 14.77 17.55 8.84
CA ALA A 375 14.59 17.38 7.41
C ALA A 375 13.94 18.59 6.76
N VAL A 376 12.87 19.14 7.35
CA VAL A 376 12.22 20.35 6.87
C VAL A 376 13.19 21.52 6.86
N GLY A 377 13.97 21.70 7.94
CA GLY A 377 14.99 22.76 8.02
C GLY A 377 16.05 22.63 6.92
N ARG A 378 16.57 21.44 6.69
CA ARG A 378 17.54 21.15 5.60
C ARG A 378 16.95 21.43 4.21
N LEU A 379 15.68 21.07 3.98
CA LEU A 379 14.98 21.35 2.72
C LEU A 379 14.73 22.86 2.53
N GLN A 380 14.40 23.61 3.58
CA GLN A 380 14.26 25.06 3.51
C GLN A 380 15.57 25.75 3.09
N VAL A 381 16.71 25.26 3.57
CA VAL A 381 18.03 25.77 3.14
C VAL A 381 18.29 25.44 1.65
N LEU A 382 17.88 24.25 1.19
CA LEU A 382 18.05 23.80 -0.20
C LEU A 382 17.17 24.60 -1.20
N LEU A 383 16.04 25.16 -0.72
CA LEU A 383 15.08 25.94 -1.50
C LEU A 383 15.46 27.42 -1.66
N ARG A 384 16.37 27.94 -0.83
CA ARG A 384 16.92 29.29 -0.91
C ARG A 384 18.01 29.38 -1.99
#